data_77fee6550025cc7cb2b4c261561279aa
#
_entry.id   77fee6550025cc7cb2b4c261561279aa
#
_cell.length_a   1.000
_cell.length_b   1.000
_cell.length_c   1.000
_cell.angle_alpha   90.00
_cell.angle_beta   90.00
_cell.angle_gamma   90.00
#
_symmetry.space_group_name_H-M   'P 1'
#
loop_
_entity.id
_entity.type
_entity.pdbx_description
1 polymer ?
#
loop_
_entity_poly.entity_id
_entity_poly.type
_entity_poly.pdbx_seq_one_letter_code
_entity_poly.pdbx_strand_id
1 'polypeptide(L)'
;YLFPFLHYFDYKFFVKIYSQNNEGMGIGKIDNIVTFVPFTLPNEVVDVIITEQNKNYYNGFPKKLKSMSIERREIKCPYYYRCGGCNILHQKYEYQLNFKKQKVIDNLMHIGKININCNIEIVSGEEYYYRNHITLSILNDKIGFYMAKTNDIININECINSNKKINEIIKNIKQFLKK
;
A
#
# COMPACT_ATOMS: atom_id res chain seq x y z
N TYR A 1 -10.96 8.55 11.85
CA TYR A 1 -10.77 7.14 11.43
C TYR A 1 -9.92 6.47 12.50
N LEU A 2 -10.59 5.72 13.37
CA LEU A 2 -10.01 5.11 14.58
C LEU A 2 -9.44 3.74 14.23
N PHE A 3 -8.13 3.60 14.37
CA PHE A 3 -7.54 2.29 14.68
C PHE A 3 -7.71 2.09 16.18
N PRO A 4 -8.36 1.01 16.65
CA PRO A 4 -8.44 0.70 18.05
C PRO A 4 -7.08 0.16 18.54
N PHE A 5 -6.65 0.66 19.69
CA PHE A 5 -5.53 0.21 20.50
C PHE A 5 -4.11 0.47 19.98
N LEU A 6 -3.66 1.71 20.14
CA LEU A 6 -2.25 2.01 20.31
C LEU A 6 -2.14 3.15 21.32
N HIS A 7 -1.37 2.98 22.39
CA HIS A 7 -0.90 4.09 23.22
C HIS A 7 -0.05 4.98 22.31
N TYR A 8 -0.68 6.01 21.75
CA TYR A 8 -0.01 6.99 20.91
C TYR A 8 0.82 7.91 21.80
N PHE A 9 2.11 7.94 21.58
CA PHE A 9 2.86 9.15 21.87
C PHE A 9 2.29 10.25 20.94
N ASP A 10 1.74 11.31 21.49
CA ASP A 10 1.13 12.44 20.76
C ASP A 10 2.16 13.27 19.95
N TYR A 11 3.38 12.78 19.81
CA TYR A 11 4.45 13.42 19.07
C TYR A 11 4.23 13.27 17.57
N LYS A 12 3.98 14.40 16.90
CA LYS A 12 3.95 14.51 15.45
C LYS A 12 5.34 14.84 14.96
N PHE A 13 5.82 14.03 14.04
CA PHE A 13 7.11 14.27 13.39
C PHE A 13 6.88 14.66 11.94
N PHE A 14 7.59 15.71 11.50
CA PHE A 14 7.66 16.08 10.09
C PHE A 14 8.73 15.23 9.43
N VAL A 15 8.32 14.37 8.51
CA VAL A 15 9.23 13.45 7.84
C VAL A 15 9.27 13.77 6.35
N LYS A 16 10.47 14.05 5.84
CA LYS A 16 10.72 14.11 4.40
C LYS A 16 11.04 12.70 3.90
N ILE A 17 10.27 12.24 2.94
CA ILE A 17 10.47 10.93 2.31
C ILE A 17 11.49 11.08 1.18
N TYR A 18 12.56 10.32 1.23
CA TYR A 18 13.64 10.39 0.24
C TYR A 18 13.73 9.15 -0.65
N SER A 19 13.13 8.03 -0.26
CA SER A 19 13.18 6.77 -1.00
C SER A 19 11.95 5.91 -0.68
N GLN A 20 11.86 4.72 -1.27
CA GLN A 20 10.89 3.67 -0.94
C GLN A 20 11.60 2.33 -0.77
N ASN A 21 11.05 1.48 0.13
CA ASN A 21 11.49 0.10 0.26
C ASN A 21 10.80 -0.81 -0.78
N ASN A 22 11.19 -2.08 -0.80
CA ASN A 22 10.63 -3.09 -1.72
C ASN A 22 9.13 -3.36 -1.55
N GLU A 23 8.53 -2.92 -0.44
CA GLU A 23 7.09 -3.05 -0.17
C GLU A 23 6.30 -1.81 -0.61
N GLY A 24 7.00 -0.76 -1.09
CA GLY A 24 6.39 0.52 -1.47
C GLY A 24 6.13 1.45 -0.29
N MET A 25 6.72 1.18 0.88
CA MET A 25 6.69 2.11 2.01
C MET A 25 7.72 3.21 1.78
N GLY A 26 7.35 4.46 2.02
CA GLY A 26 8.31 5.56 2.00
C GLY A 26 9.33 5.44 3.12
N ILE A 27 10.53 5.89 2.84
CA ILE A 27 11.65 5.92 3.79
C ILE A 27 12.01 7.37 4.07
N GLY A 28 11.95 7.74 5.34
CA GLY A 28 12.40 9.01 5.87
C GLY A 28 13.29 8.82 7.10
N LYS A 29 13.58 9.90 7.82
CA LYS A 29 14.30 9.85 9.09
C LYS A 29 13.64 10.77 10.12
N ILE A 30 13.64 10.30 11.37
CA ILE A 30 13.33 11.07 12.57
C ILE A 30 14.55 10.95 13.47
N ASP A 31 15.18 12.06 13.84
CA ASP A 31 16.39 12.11 14.67
C ASP A 31 17.50 11.14 14.21
N ASN A 32 17.76 11.13 12.89
CA ASN A 32 18.69 10.21 12.20
C ASN A 32 18.29 8.73 12.19
N ILE A 33 17.17 8.33 12.80
CA ILE A 33 16.67 6.97 12.78
C ILE A 33 15.77 6.77 11.55
N VAL A 34 16.04 5.71 10.80
CA VAL A 34 15.26 5.34 9.61
C VAL A 34 13.79 5.11 10.02
N THR A 35 12.88 5.72 9.26
CA THR A 35 11.44 5.61 9.53
C THR A 35 10.73 5.15 8.26
N PHE A 36 10.00 4.04 8.37
CA PHE A 36 9.17 3.50 7.30
C PHE A 36 7.74 4.03 7.44
N VAL A 37 7.23 4.63 6.36
CA VAL A 37 5.91 5.26 6.34
C VAL A 37 5.10 4.74 5.16
N PRO A 38 4.04 3.93 5.37
CA PRO A 38 3.23 3.41 4.29
C PRO A 38 2.50 4.53 3.55
N PHE A 39 2.09 4.27 2.32
CA PHE A 39 1.28 5.19 1.50
C PHE A 39 1.94 6.53 1.19
N THR A 40 3.27 6.61 1.25
CA THR A 40 4.03 7.83 0.95
C THR A 40 5.02 7.62 -0.19
N LEU A 41 5.40 8.72 -0.84
CA LEU A 41 6.24 8.76 -2.04
C LEU A 41 7.50 9.60 -1.79
N PRO A 42 8.59 9.32 -2.49
CA PRO A 42 9.75 10.21 -2.51
C PRO A 42 9.36 11.66 -2.83
N ASN A 43 10.07 12.60 -2.21
CA ASN A 43 9.84 14.05 -2.27
C ASN A 43 8.57 14.55 -1.55
N GLU A 44 7.85 13.69 -0.83
CA GLU A 44 6.77 14.14 0.04
C GLU A 44 7.27 14.54 1.41
N VAL A 45 6.56 15.49 2.02
CA VAL A 45 6.71 15.84 3.44
C VAL A 45 5.41 15.49 4.14
N VAL A 46 5.51 14.76 5.23
CA VAL A 46 4.35 14.18 5.88
C VAL A 46 4.43 14.29 7.40
N ASP A 47 3.29 14.60 8.03
CA ASP A 47 3.11 14.44 9.47
C ASP A 47 2.96 12.96 9.79
N VAL A 48 3.86 12.41 10.59
CA VAL A 48 3.91 10.99 10.93
C VAL A 48 3.66 10.79 12.41
N ILE A 49 2.90 9.76 12.75
CA ILE A 49 2.77 9.22 14.09
C ILE A 49 3.58 7.92 14.13
N ILE A 50 4.47 7.77 15.12
CA ILE A 50 5.22 6.53 15.31
C ILE A 50 4.24 5.46 15.85
N THR A 51 4.13 4.36 15.13
CA THR A 51 3.28 3.21 15.48
C THR A 51 4.07 2.09 16.14
N GLU A 52 5.37 2.03 15.87
CA GLU A 52 6.26 1.02 16.42
C GLU A 52 7.68 1.59 16.48
N GLN A 53 8.35 1.41 17.60
CA GLN A 53 9.70 1.83 17.82
C GLN A 53 10.61 0.60 18.03
N ASN A 54 11.54 0.40 17.10
CA ASN A 54 12.59 -0.59 17.20
C ASN A 54 13.94 0.08 17.45
N LYS A 55 14.94 -0.69 17.84
CA LYS A 55 16.28 -0.17 18.16
C LYS A 55 16.91 0.62 17.01
N ASN A 56 16.69 0.21 15.76
CA ASN A 56 17.39 0.72 14.58
C ASN A 56 16.45 1.42 13.59
N TYR A 57 15.15 1.33 13.76
CA TYR A 57 14.16 1.95 12.87
C TYR A 57 12.83 2.19 13.56
N TYR A 58 12.04 3.08 13.00
CA TYR A 58 10.65 3.31 13.38
C TYR A 58 9.70 2.88 12.26
N ASN A 59 8.55 2.38 12.64
CA ASN A 59 7.38 2.31 11.78
C ASN A 59 6.47 3.48 12.14
N GLY A 60 6.06 4.23 11.13
CA GLY A 60 5.16 5.35 11.30
C GLY A 60 3.91 5.22 10.44
N PHE A 61 2.87 5.97 10.79
CA PHE A 61 1.67 6.08 9.99
C PHE A 61 1.48 7.55 9.56
N PRO A 62 1.18 7.83 8.27
CA PRO A 62 1.00 9.19 7.78
C PRO A 62 -0.33 9.75 8.27
N LYS A 63 -0.29 10.90 8.94
CA LYS A 63 -1.48 11.62 9.40
C LYS A 63 -1.95 12.65 8.39
N LYS A 64 -1.00 13.43 7.86
CA LYS A 64 -1.29 14.50 6.91
C LYS A 64 -0.11 14.73 5.98
N LEU A 65 -0.37 14.74 4.68
CA LEU A 65 0.60 15.19 3.68
C LEU A 65 0.70 16.71 3.73
N LYS A 66 1.93 17.23 3.79
CA LYS A 66 2.24 18.67 3.73
C LYS A 66 2.65 19.09 2.33
N SER A 67 3.41 18.22 1.65
CA SER A 67 3.70 18.36 0.23
C SER A 67 3.48 17.02 -0.47
N MET A 68 3.02 17.08 -1.71
CA MET A 68 2.72 15.90 -2.51
C MET A 68 3.74 15.74 -3.63
N SER A 69 4.15 14.51 -3.89
CA SER A 69 4.93 14.16 -5.07
C SER A 69 4.10 14.33 -6.34
N ILE A 70 4.74 14.74 -7.44
CA ILE A 70 4.14 14.76 -8.78
C ILE A 70 3.70 13.36 -9.22
N GLU A 71 4.30 12.31 -8.67
CA GLU A 71 3.97 10.92 -8.97
C GLU A 71 2.77 10.38 -8.19
N ARG A 72 2.19 11.19 -7.32
CA ARG A 72 0.95 10.84 -6.62
C ARG A 72 -0.26 11.03 -7.52
N ARG A 73 -1.23 10.14 -7.37
CA ARG A 73 -2.52 10.25 -8.05
C ARG A 73 -3.68 10.20 -7.07
N GLU A 74 -4.84 10.61 -7.53
CA GLU A 74 -6.10 10.38 -6.85
C GLU A 74 -6.43 8.89 -6.75
N ILE A 75 -6.93 8.47 -5.60
CA ILE A 75 -7.22 7.07 -5.29
C ILE A 75 -8.70 6.80 -5.49
N LYS A 76 -9.03 6.00 -6.50
CA LYS A 76 -10.41 5.61 -6.82
C LYS A 76 -10.98 4.55 -5.85
N CYS A 77 -10.14 3.81 -5.14
CA CYS A 77 -10.57 2.76 -4.22
C CYS A 77 -10.91 3.32 -2.84
N PRO A 78 -12.16 3.24 -2.35
CA PRO A 78 -12.52 3.78 -1.04
C PRO A 78 -11.96 2.98 0.13
N TYR A 79 -11.44 1.78 -0.12
CA TYR A 79 -10.90 0.88 0.90
C TYR A 79 -9.38 0.94 1.04
N TYR A 80 -8.68 1.68 0.15
CA TYR A 80 -7.24 1.59 -0.02
C TYR A 80 -6.42 1.71 1.26
N TYR A 81 -6.67 2.73 2.07
CA TYR A 81 -5.87 2.98 3.28
C TYR A 81 -6.10 1.99 4.43
N ARG A 82 -7.10 1.14 4.31
CA ARG A 82 -7.44 0.12 5.32
C ARG A 82 -7.23 -1.29 4.82
N CYS A 83 -7.48 -1.52 3.53
CA CYS A 83 -7.38 -2.83 2.91
C CYS A 83 -5.94 -3.28 2.78
N GLY A 84 -5.61 -4.50 3.23
CA GLY A 84 -4.29 -5.10 3.10
C GLY A 84 -3.92 -5.56 1.68
N GLY A 85 -4.83 -5.41 0.70
CA GLY A 85 -4.64 -5.95 -0.65
C GLY A 85 -3.78 -5.12 -1.60
N CYS A 86 -3.49 -3.84 -1.28
CA CYS A 86 -2.78 -2.92 -2.18
C CYS A 86 -1.82 -2.01 -1.42
N ASN A 87 -0.56 -1.93 -1.85
CA ASN A 87 0.47 -1.12 -1.20
C ASN A 87 0.80 0.18 -1.96
N ILE A 88 0.69 0.19 -3.30
CA ILE A 88 1.21 1.26 -4.15
C ILE A 88 0.15 1.91 -5.05
N LEU A 89 -1.14 1.76 -4.72
CA LEU A 89 -2.22 2.30 -5.55
C LEU A 89 -2.25 3.84 -5.59
N HIS A 90 -1.60 4.52 -4.65
CA HIS A 90 -1.45 5.98 -4.60
C HIS A 90 -0.43 6.52 -5.61
N GLN A 91 0.29 5.66 -6.30
CA GLN A 91 1.27 6.00 -7.33
C GLN A 91 0.61 6.04 -8.71
N LYS A 92 1.03 6.96 -9.58
CA LYS A 92 0.69 6.91 -11.00
C LYS A 92 1.13 5.58 -11.61
N TYR A 93 0.39 5.08 -12.59
CA TYR A 93 0.64 3.74 -13.15
C TYR A 93 2.05 3.60 -13.74
N GLU A 94 2.51 4.59 -14.47
CA GLU A 94 3.87 4.60 -15.02
C GLU A 94 4.94 4.54 -13.92
N TYR A 95 4.72 5.27 -12.82
CA TYR A 95 5.63 5.21 -11.68
C TYR A 95 5.62 3.83 -11.01
N GLN A 96 4.45 3.17 -10.92
CA GLN A 96 4.35 1.79 -10.42
C GLN A 96 5.15 0.81 -11.28
N LEU A 97 5.13 0.96 -12.62
CA LEU A 97 5.89 0.13 -13.54
C LEU A 97 7.40 0.31 -13.31
N ASN A 98 7.85 1.56 -13.25
CA ASN A 98 9.25 1.88 -12.98
C ASN A 98 9.71 1.38 -11.61
N PHE A 99 8.89 1.54 -10.57
CA PHE A 99 9.14 1.01 -9.24
C PHE A 99 9.32 -0.52 -9.26
N LYS A 100 8.45 -1.25 -9.95
CA LYS A 100 8.55 -2.71 -10.10
C LYS A 100 9.80 -3.13 -10.87
N LYS A 101 10.16 -2.40 -11.94
CA LYS A 101 11.39 -2.63 -12.70
C LYS A 101 12.62 -2.47 -11.80
N GLN A 102 12.68 -1.34 -11.07
CA GLN A 102 13.80 -1.04 -10.19
C GLN A 102 13.93 -2.10 -9.09
N LYS A 103 12.82 -2.53 -8.50
CA LYS A 103 12.81 -3.62 -7.51
C LYS A 103 13.40 -4.93 -8.05
N VAL A 104 13.12 -5.28 -9.30
CA VAL A 104 13.72 -6.47 -9.92
C VAL A 104 15.22 -6.28 -10.10
N ILE A 105 15.64 -5.13 -10.60
CA ILE A 105 17.07 -4.78 -10.79
C ILE A 105 17.79 -4.86 -9.44
N ASP A 106 17.29 -4.19 -8.42
CA ASP A 106 17.89 -4.15 -7.09
C ASP A 106 18.01 -5.54 -6.46
N ASN A 107 16.98 -6.37 -6.59
CA ASN A 107 17.01 -7.74 -6.07
C ASN A 107 18.05 -8.60 -6.80
N LEU A 108 18.14 -8.50 -8.12
CA LEU A 108 19.15 -9.23 -8.90
C LEU A 108 20.58 -8.78 -8.52
N MET A 109 20.80 -7.48 -8.40
CA MET A 109 22.11 -6.94 -8.08
C MET A 109 22.52 -7.17 -6.62
N HIS A 110 21.64 -6.86 -5.67
CA HIS A 110 22.01 -6.86 -4.25
C HIS A 110 21.83 -8.22 -3.57
N ILE A 111 20.78 -8.97 -3.93
CA ILE A 111 20.50 -10.29 -3.35
C ILE A 111 21.12 -11.38 -4.24
N GLY A 112 20.84 -11.35 -5.52
CA GLY A 112 21.33 -12.34 -6.48
C GLY A 112 22.80 -12.21 -6.84
N LYS A 113 23.45 -11.05 -6.54
CA LYS A 113 24.84 -10.71 -6.92
C LYS A 113 25.08 -10.83 -8.44
N ILE A 114 24.04 -10.58 -9.23
CA ILE A 114 24.06 -10.68 -10.70
C ILE A 114 24.25 -9.26 -11.26
N ASN A 115 25.30 -9.07 -12.05
CA ASN A 115 25.47 -7.83 -12.82
C ASN A 115 24.54 -7.85 -14.03
N ILE A 116 23.67 -6.85 -14.12
CA ILE A 116 22.73 -6.72 -15.22
C ILE A 116 23.34 -5.80 -16.27
N ASN A 117 23.68 -6.39 -17.41
CA ASN A 117 24.25 -5.66 -18.57
C ASN A 117 23.24 -5.50 -19.70
N CYS A 118 21.95 -5.79 -19.46
CA CYS A 118 20.89 -5.68 -20.46
C CYS A 118 19.79 -4.72 -19.97
N ASN A 119 19.07 -4.14 -20.94
CA ASN A 119 17.86 -3.40 -20.61
C ASN A 119 16.73 -4.39 -20.26
N ILE A 120 16.12 -4.22 -19.09
CA ILE A 120 14.94 -4.98 -18.69
C ILE A 120 13.71 -4.27 -19.23
N GLU A 121 13.00 -4.89 -20.15
CA GLU A 121 11.74 -4.38 -20.67
C GLU A 121 10.59 -4.66 -19.70
N ILE A 122 9.61 -3.77 -19.71
CA ILE A 122 8.36 -3.93 -18.94
C ILE A 122 7.24 -4.24 -19.92
N VAL A 123 6.61 -5.39 -19.74
CA VAL A 123 5.33 -5.68 -20.38
C VAL A 123 4.22 -5.24 -19.44
N SER A 124 3.47 -4.23 -19.84
CA SER A 124 2.36 -3.68 -19.06
C SER A 124 1.01 -4.12 -19.65
N GLY A 125 -0.03 -4.10 -18.83
CA GLY A 125 -1.40 -4.41 -19.20
C GLY A 125 -2.38 -3.38 -18.63
N GLU A 126 -3.62 -3.80 -18.45
CA GLU A 126 -4.65 -2.97 -17.84
C GLU A 126 -4.30 -2.57 -16.43
N GLU A 127 -4.54 -1.33 -16.08
CA GLU A 127 -4.26 -0.80 -14.75
C GLU A 127 -5.26 -1.29 -13.70
N TYR A 128 -6.52 -1.44 -14.10
CA TYR A 128 -7.64 -1.87 -13.27
C TYR A 128 -8.29 -3.13 -13.84
N TYR A 129 -9.07 -3.83 -13.02
CA TYR A 129 -9.87 -5.01 -13.38
C TYR A 129 -9.08 -6.17 -13.97
N TYR A 130 -7.75 -6.20 -13.77
CA TYR A 130 -6.86 -7.20 -14.36
C TYR A 130 -6.81 -8.53 -13.59
N ARG A 131 -7.19 -8.56 -12.30
CA ARG A 131 -7.13 -9.78 -11.50
C ARG A 131 -8.28 -10.70 -11.86
N ASN A 132 -7.96 -11.91 -12.30
CA ASN A 132 -8.92 -12.98 -12.59
C ASN A 132 -9.10 -13.97 -11.42
N HIS A 133 -8.30 -13.81 -10.33
CA HIS A 133 -8.39 -14.61 -9.11
C HIS A 133 -8.18 -13.72 -7.89
N ILE A 134 -9.05 -13.88 -6.89
CA ILE A 134 -8.93 -13.26 -5.57
C ILE A 134 -9.41 -14.22 -4.49
N THR A 135 -8.88 -14.06 -3.28
CA THR A 135 -9.37 -14.76 -2.09
C THR A 135 -10.04 -13.75 -1.18
N LEU A 136 -11.31 -13.99 -0.85
CA LEU A 136 -12.09 -13.17 0.07
C LEU A 136 -12.43 -14.00 1.31
N SER A 137 -12.49 -13.32 2.44
CA SER A 137 -12.97 -13.89 3.69
C SER A 137 -14.42 -13.49 3.93
N ILE A 138 -15.19 -14.42 4.48
CA ILE A 138 -16.58 -14.19 4.90
C ILE A 138 -16.66 -14.42 6.40
N LEU A 139 -17.22 -13.47 7.12
CA LEU A 139 -17.54 -13.59 8.54
C LEU A 139 -18.84 -12.85 8.82
N ASN A 140 -19.82 -13.60 9.31
CA ASN A 140 -21.21 -13.14 9.48
C ASN A 140 -21.77 -12.61 8.14
N ASP A 141 -22.16 -11.33 8.11
CA ASP A 141 -22.71 -10.63 6.93
C ASP A 141 -21.64 -9.88 6.11
N LYS A 142 -20.36 -9.99 6.50
CA LYS A 142 -19.25 -9.28 5.85
C LYS A 142 -18.53 -10.19 4.88
N ILE A 143 -18.26 -9.68 3.68
CA ILE A 143 -17.36 -10.30 2.70
C ILE A 143 -16.31 -9.28 2.24
N GLY A 144 -15.04 -9.69 2.24
CA GLY A 144 -13.98 -8.79 1.79
C GLY A 144 -12.58 -9.26 2.13
N PHE A 145 -11.66 -8.33 2.14
CA PHE A 145 -10.27 -8.54 2.51
C PHE A 145 -10.02 -8.21 3.97
N TYR A 146 -8.99 -8.80 4.53
CA TYR A 146 -8.51 -8.38 5.85
C TYR A 146 -7.99 -6.95 5.83
N MET A 147 -8.26 -6.22 6.90
CA MET A 147 -7.58 -4.96 7.19
C MET A 147 -6.09 -5.26 7.39
N ALA A 148 -5.22 -4.38 6.89
CA ALA A 148 -3.78 -4.55 7.00
C ALA A 148 -3.35 -4.78 8.47
N LYS A 149 -2.57 -5.85 8.71
CA LYS A 149 -2.05 -6.26 10.02
C LYS A 149 -3.11 -6.62 11.08
N THR A 150 -4.32 -6.97 10.67
CA THR A 150 -5.40 -7.41 11.58
C THR A 150 -6.15 -8.61 11.01
N ASN A 151 -7.05 -9.20 11.82
CA ASN A 151 -7.99 -10.22 11.39
C ASN A 151 -9.40 -9.65 11.10
N ASP A 152 -9.54 -8.33 11.08
CA ASP A 152 -10.82 -7.69 10.80
C ASP A 152 -11.10 -7.68 9.29
N ILE A 153 -12.32 -8.01 8.90
CA ILE A 153 -12.75 -8.02 7.51
C ILE A 153 -13.30 -6.64 7.13
N ILE A 154 -12.74 -6.07 6.08
CA ILE A 154 -13.28 -4.89 5.42
C ILE A 154 -14.37 -5.35 4.46
N ASN A 155 -15.61 -5.04 4.81
CA ASN A 155 -16.76 -5.37 3.96
C ASN A 155 -16.73 -4.53 2.68
N ILE A 156 -16.40 -5.14 1.54
CA ILE A 156 -16.27 -4.46 0.25
C ILE A 156 -17.52 -4.67 -0.61
N ASN A 157 -17.84 -3.70 -1.45
CA ASN A 157 -18.86 -3.83 -2.49
C ASN A 157 -18.26 -4.26 -3.83
N GLU A 158 -17.04 -3.84 -4.07
CA GLU A 158 -16.25 -4.17 -5.25
C GLU A 158 -14.76 -3.98 -4.98
N CYS A 159 -13.93 -4.60 -5.81
CA CYS A 159 -12.49 -4.36 -5.86
C CYS A 159 -12.10 -3.89 -7.26
N ILE A 160 -11.54 -2.68 -7.37
CA ILE A 160 -11.18 -2.10 -8.67
C ILE A 160 -10.07 -2.86 -9.41
N ASN A 161 -9.30 -3.70 -8.71
CA ASN A 161 -8.30 -4.56 -9.35
C ASN A 161 -8.86 -5.90 -9.82
N SER A 162 -10.06 -6.29 -9.32
CA SER A 162 -10.68 -7.56 -9.68
C SER A 162 -11.51 -7.42 -10.95
N ASN A 163 -11.51 -8.48 -11.77
CA ASN A 163 -12.34 -8.55 -12.96
C ASN A 163 -13.81 -8.22 -12.64
N LYS A 164 -14.49 -7.60 -13.58
CA LYS A 164 -15.90 -7.17 -13.41
C LYS A 164 -16.83 -8.33 -13.05
N LYS A 165 -16.64 -9.53 -13.63
CA LYS A 165 -17.40 -10.72 -13.28
C LYS A 165 -17.23 -11.13 -11.82
N ILE A 166 -16.03 -11.01 -11.26
CA ILE A 166 -15.78 -11.26 -9.84
C ILE A 166 -16.56 -10.25 -8.98
N ASN A 167 -16.57 -8.98 -9.36
CA ASN A 167 -17.33 -7.96 -8.65
C ASN A 167 -18.86 -8.21 -8.68
N GLU A 168 -19.39 -8.75 -9.77
CA GLU A 168 -20.79 -9.21 -9.85
C GLU A 168 -21.05 -10.36 -8.86
N ILE A 169 -20.16 -11.34 -8.78
CA ILE A 169 -20.25 -12.45 -7.82
C ILE A 169 -20.22 -11.94 -6.38
N ILE A 170 -19.36 -10.98 -6.05
CA ILE A 170 -19.33 -10.34 -4.72
C ILE A 170 -20.70 -9.75 -4.37
N LYS A 171 -21.34 -9.04 -5.31
CA LYS A 171 -22.67 -8.45 -5.09
C LYS A 171 -23.72 -9.52 -4.84
N ASN A 172 -23.71 -10.61 -5.60
CA ASN A 172 -24.66 -11.72 -5.46
C ASN A 172 -24.49 -12.44 -4.11
N ILE A 173 -23.24 -12.72 -3.70
CA ILE A 173 -22.97 -13.32 -2.38
C ILE A 173 -23.47 -12.41 -1.27
N LYS A 174 -23.23 -11.11 -1.34
CA LYS A 174 -23.72 -10.15 -0.34
C LYS A 174 -25.24 -10.11 -0.23
N GLN A 175 -25.94 -10.26 -1.34
CA GLN A 175 -27.41 -10.35 -1.31
C GLN A 175 -27.88 -11.64 -0.63
N PHE A 176 -27.17 -12.74 -0.85
CA PHE A 176 -27.46 -14.01 -0.19
C PHE A 176 -27.20 -13.96 1.33
N LEU A 177 -26.09 -13.35 1.76
CA LEU A 177 -25.75 -13.23 3.18
C LEU A 177 -26.70 -12.31 3.99
N LYS A 178 -27.50 -11.51 3.35
CA LYS A 178 -28.50 -10.63 4.00
C LYS A 178 -29.86 -11.29 4.24
N LYS A 179 -30.08 -12.48 3.71
CA LYS A 179 -31.30 -13.29 3.92
C LYS A 179 -31.16 -14.15 5.17
#